data_e99693a0a863e3a0a9ba4a033e5f2f90
#
_entry.id   e99693a0a863e3a0a9ba4a033e5f2f90
#
_cell.length_a   1.000
_cell.length_b   1.000
_cell.length_c   1.000
_cell.angle_alpha   90.00
_cell.angle_beta   90.00
_cell.angle_gamma   90.00
#
_symmetry.space_group_name_H-M   'P 1'
#
loop_
_entity.id
_entity.type
_entity.pdbx_description
1 polymer ?
#
loop_
_entity_poly.entity_id
_entity_poly.type
_entity_poly.pdbx_seq_one_letter_code
_entity_poly.pdbx_strand_id
1 'polypeptide(L)'
;MPRESYRERALVIRTYDLGEADRIIVFLTQHRGLVRGVAKGVRRARSRFGSRLQPFVELDVQFYVGRELESVTAADTVGFYGSGIIDNITCYTAASAVLEAAERLSLAHDEHDDRLYPLVVDTLKQLQHAPEPKLRLDTFLLQAMTVAG
;
A
#
# COMPACT_ATOMS: atom_id res chain seq x y z
N MET A 1 0.12 25.27 -17.79
CA MET A 1 1.01 24.74 -16.75
C MET A 1 1.26 23.27 -16.98
N PRO A 2 2.51 22.85 -17.07
CA PRO A 2 2.81 21.42 -17.15
C PRO A 2 2.33 20.76 -15.86
N ARG A 3 1.74 19.59 -15.99
CA ARG A 3 1.38 18.79 -14.83
C ARG A 3 2.66 18.25 -14.20
N GLU A 4 2.72 18.30 -12.88
CA GLU A 4 3.82 17.69 -12.16
C GLU A 4 3.69 16.18 -12.16
N SER A 5 4.80 15.51 -12.31
CA SER A 5 4.90 14.08 -12.06
C SER A 5 5.97 13.85 -10.99
N TYR A 6 5.84 12.74 -10.27
CA TYR A 6 6.82 12.36 -9.28
C TYR A 6 6.87 10.85 -9.14
N ARG A 7 7.97 10.35 -8.61
CA ARG A 7 8.12 8.92 -8.29
C ARG A 7 8.14 8.75 -6.78
N GLU A 8 7.55 7.65 -6.33
CA GLU A 8 7.48 7.36 -4.91
C GLU A 8 7.50 5.85 -4.69
N ARG A 9 8.24 5.41 -3.68
CA ARG A 9 8.15 4.06 -3.21
C ARG A 9 6.82 3.91 -2.46
N ALA A 10 6.02 2.90 -2.81
CA ALA A 10 4.67 2.79 -2.32
C ALA A 10 4.25 1.33 -2.12
N LEU A 11 3.44 1.11 -1.10
CA LEU A 11 2.82 -0.17 -0.81
C LEU A 11 1.34 -0.07 -1.12
N VAL A 12 0.80 -1.02 -1.88
CA VAL A 12 -0.63 -1.07 -2.14
C VAL A 12 -1.35 -1.56 -0.88
N ILE A 13 -2.22 -0.71 -0.34
CA ILE A 13 -2.99 -1.04 0.87
C ILE A 13 -4.32 -1.68 0.51
N ARG A 14 -5.05 -1.08 -0.42
CA ARG A 14 -6.32 -1.62 -0.91
C ARG A 14 -6.65 -1.03 -2.27
N THR A 15 -7.58 -1.67 -2.93
CA THR A 15 -8.04 -1.23 -4.25
C THR A 15 -9.55 -1.29 -4.30
N TYR A 16 -10.15 -0.48 -5.17
CA TYR A 16 -11.57 -0.59 -5.47
C TYR A 16 -11.83 -0.17 -6.92
N ASP A 17 -12.88 -0.75 -7.50
CA ASP A 17 -13.18 -0.57 -8.90
C ASP A 17 -13.77 0.82 -9.18
N LEU A 18 -13.41 1.38 -10.32
CA LEU A 18 -13.92 2.66 -10.81
C LEU A 18 -14.37 2.47 -12.25
N GLY A 19 -15.67 2.63 -12.51
CA GLY A 19 -16.22 2.41 -13.84
C GLY A 19 -16.04 0.97 -14.30
N GLU A 20 -15.92 0.78 -15.62
CA GLU A 20 -15.86 -0.56 -16.21
C GLU A 20 -14.47 -1.15 -16.29
N ALA A 21 -13.43 -0.31 -16.39
CA ALA A 21 -12.08 -0.77 -16.70
C ALA A 21 -11.01 -0.26 -15.74
N ASP A 22 -11.34 0.70 -14.90
CA ASP A 22 -10.38 1.40 -14.08
C ASP A 22 -10.45 0.93 -12.63
N ARG A 23 -9.43 1.30 -11.87
CA ARG A 23 -9.36 0.98 -10.45
C ARG A 23 -8.69 2.11 -9.71
N ILE A 24 -9.17 2.40 -8.50
CA ILE A 24 -8.51 3.32 -7.59
C ILE A 24 -7.65 2.48 -6.65
N ILE A 25 -6.40 2.89 -6.51
CA ILE A 25 -5.42 2.24 -5.66
C ILE A 25 -5.11 3.17 -4.50
N VAL A 26 -5.21 2.66 -3.27
CA VAL A 26 -4.78 3.39 -2.09
C VAL A 26 -3.37 2.92 -1.76
N PHE A 27 -2.42 3.85 -1.83
CA PHE A 27 -1.01 3.60 -1.56
C PHE A 27 -0.60 4.22 -0.23
N LEU A 28 0.19 3.48 0.55
CA LEU A 28 1.02 4.09 1.58
C LEU A 28 2.37 4.37 0.94
N THR A 29 2.78 5.65 0.92
CA THR A 29 4.03 6.05 0.28
C THR A 29 5.11 6.29 1.33
N GLN A 30 6.36 6.25 0.88
CA GLN A 30 7.52 6.42 1.76
C GLN A 30 7.58 7.84 2.35
N HIS A 31 7.29 8.86 1.55
CA HIS A 31 7.51 10.26 1.96
C HIS A 31 6.28 11.17 1.84
N ARG A 32 5.16 10.68 1.32
CA ARG A 32 3.97 11.50 1.06
C ARG A 32 2.71 11.00 1.77
N GLY A 33 2.85 10.07 2.70
CA GLY A 33 1.70 9.49 3.38
C GLY A 33 0.82 8.68 2.45
N LEU A 34 -0.50 8.76 2.64
CA LEU A 34 -1.45 8.08 1.75
C LEU A 34 -1.61 8.86 0.44
N VAL A 35 -1.56 8.14 -0.66
CA VAL A 35 -1.84 8.67 -2.00
C VAL A 35 -2.87 7.78 -2.67
N ARG A 36 -3.91 8.39 -3.23
CA ARG A 36 -4.92 7.66 -4.01
C ARG A 36 -4.67 7.91 -5.48
N GLY A 37 -4.51 6.84 -6.24
CA GLY A 37 -4.20 6.93 -7.66
C GLY A 37 -5.16 6.12 -8.51
N VAL A 38 -5.52 6.67 -9.69
CA VAL A 38 -6.32 5.95 -10.67
C VAL A 38 -5.40 5.20 -11.61
N ALA A 39 -5.66 3.91 -11.76
CA ALA A 39 -5.03 3.07 -12.76
C ALA A 39 -6.03 2.82 -13.88
N LYS A 40 -5.87 3.52 -14.99
CA LYS A 40 -6.79 3.43 -16.12
C LYS A 40 -6.60 2.13 -16.89
N GLY A 41 -7.70 1.47 -17.21
CA GLY A 41 -7.69 0.26 -18.01
C GLY A 41 -7.11 -0.97 -17.32
N VAL A 42 -6.81 -0.90 -16.02
CA VAL A 42 -6.11 -1.96 -15.30
C VAL A 42 -6.88 -3.28 -15.26
N ARG A 43 -8.20 -3.21 -15.36
CA ARG A 43 -9.08 -4.41 -15.34
C ARG A 43 -9.24 -5.06 -16.71
N ARG A 44 -8.65 -4.49 -17.76
CA ARG A 44 -8.66 -5.08 -19.08
C ARG A 44 -7.62 -6.18 -19.17
N ALA A 45 -7.88 -7.19 -20.03
CA ALA A 45 -7.04 -8.38 -20.16
C ALA A 45 -5.58 -8.09 -20.53
N ARG A 46 -5.32 -6.98 -21.22
CA ARG A 46 -3.97 -6.55 -21.63
C ARG A 46 -3.53 -5.29 -20.91
N SER A 47 -3.80 -5.22 -19.63
CA SER A 47 -3.32 -4.10 -18.83
C SER A 47 -1.80 -4.09 -18.77
N ARG A 48 -1.20 -2.90 -18.95
CA ARG A 48 0.23 -2.70 -18.81
C ARG A 48 0.72 -2.88 -17.37
N PHE A 49 -0.17 -2.84 -16.40
CA PHE A 49 0.19 -3.01 -14.99
C PHE A 49 0.12 -4.46 -14.54
N GLY A 50 -0.64 -5.32 -15.25
CA GLY A 50 -0.81 -6.71 -14.88
C GLY A 50 -1.35 -6.85 -13.46
N SER A 51 -0.76 -7.76 -12.68
CA SER A 51 -1.14 -8.02 -11.29
C SER A 51 -0.37 -7.17 -10.28
N ARG A 52 0.38 -6.15 -10.72
CA ARG A 52 1.24 -5.36 -9.82
C ARG A 52 0.44 -4.52 -8.83
N LEU A 53 -0.74 -4.02 -9.24
CA LEU A 53 -1.53 -3.10 -8.44
C LEU A 53 -2.52 -3.86 -7.56
N GLN A 54 -2.01 -4.66 -6.64
CA GLN A 54 -2.81 -5.42 -5.68
C GLN A 54 -2.18 -5.33 -4.30
N PRO A 55 -2.95 -5.58 -3.23
CA PRO A 55 -2.42 -5.50 -1.86
C PRO A 55 -1.19 -6.37 -1.65
N PHE A 56 -0.35 -5.97 -0.73
CA PHE A 56 0.93 -6.59 -0.37
C PHE A 56 2.03 -6.43 -1.41
N VAL A 57 1.79 -5.70 -2.50
CA VAL A 57 2.84 -5.40 -3.49
C VAL A 57 3.47 -4.05 -3.15
N GLU A 58 4.80 -4.03 -3.06
CA GLU A 58 5.58 -2.81 -2.95
C GLU A 58 6.11 -2.43 -4.32
N LEU A 59 5.92 -1.18 -4.70
CA LEU A 59 6.19 -0.67 -6.03
C LEU A 59 7.02 0.60 -5.98
N ASP A 60 7.73 0.82 -7.07
CA ASP A 60 8.23 2.14 -7.43
C ASP A 60 7.23 2.71 -8.44
N VAL A 61 6.47 3.73 -8.03
CA VAL A 61 5.33 4.24 -8.79
C VAL A 61 5.62 5.64 -9.30
N GLN A 62 5.28 5.87 -10.56
CA GLN A 62 5.25 7.21 -11.11
C GLN A 62 3.82 7.72 -11.14
N PHE A 63 3.61 8.88 -10.55
CA PHE A 63 2.32 9.54 -10.46
C PHE A 63 2.29 10.82 -11.27
N TYR A 64 1.15 11.11 -11.86
CA TYR A 64 0.79 12.45 -12.33
C TYR A 64 -0.12 13.10 -11.32
N VAL A 65 0.18 14.34 -10.94
CA VAL A 65 -0.62 15.08 -9.97
C VAL A 65 -1.98 15.41 -10.56
N GLY A 66 -3.05 15.04 -9.84
CA GLY A 66 -4.41 15.38 -10.17
C GLY A 66 -5.03 16.29 -9.09
N ARG A 67 -6.29 16.63 -9.23
CA ARG A 67 -6.99 17.46 -8.24
C ARG A 67 -7.27 16.70 -6.95
N GLU A 68 -7.95 15.57 -7.05
CA GLU A 68 -8.33 14.74 -5.91
C GLU A 68 -7.64 13.40 -5.94
N LEU A 69 -7.39 12.89 -7.14
CA LEU A 69 -6.75 11.61 -7.38
C LEU A 69 -5.53 11.83 -8.27
N GLU A 70 -4.44 11.18 -7.92
CA GLU A 70 -3.30 11.10 -8.82
C GLU A 70 -3.61 10.13 -9.96
N SER A 71 -2.82 10.16 -11.03
CA SER A 71 -2.87 9.14 -12.07
C SER A 71 -1.62 8.28 -11.97
N VAL A 72 -1.80 6.96 -11.99
CA VAL A 72 -0.67 6.03 -12.03
C VAL A 72 -0.22 5.89 -13.47
N THR A 73 1.00 6.33 -13.78
CA THR A 73 1.54 6.30 -15.13
C THR A 73 2.55 5.19 -15.36
N ALA A 74 3.24 4.74 -14.30
CA ALA A 74 4.16 3.62 -14.36
C ALA A 74 4.26 3.00 -12.96
N ALA A 75 4.52 1.70 -12.92
CA ALA A 75 4.70 0.97 -11.67
C ALA A 75 5.64 -0.21 -11.89
N ASP A 76 6.72 -0.23 -11.15
CA ASP A 76 7.71 -1.31 -11.17
C ASP A 76 7.72 -2.02 -9.84
N THR A 77 7.64 -3.36 -9.86
CA THR A 77 7.60 -4.15 -8.64
C THR A 77 8.95 -4.12 -7.91
N VAL A 78 8.90 -3.76 -6.63
CA VAL A 78 10.05 -3.84 -5.72
C VAL A 78 9.98 -5.13 -4.90
N GLY A 79 8.78 -5.51 -4.45
CA GLY A 79 8.59 -6.72 -3.69
C GLY A 79 7.12 -7.13 -3.61
N PHE A 80 6.90 -8.41 -3.35
CA PHE A 80 5.56 -8.93 -3.08
C PHE A 80 5.59 -9.69 -1.77
N TYR A 81 4.80 -9.23 -0.81
CA TYR A 81 4.80 -9.78 0.55
C TYR A 81 3.61 -10.70 0.82
N GLY A 82 2.80 -10.99 -0.20
CA GLY A 82 1.67 -11.89 -0.06
C GLY A 82 2.04 -13.36 0.06
N SER A 83 3.23 -13.75 -0.39
CA SER A 83 3.69 -15.12 -0.27
C SER A 83 3.85 -15.50 1.20
N GLY A 84 3.29 -16.64 1.61
CA GLY A 84 3.26 -17.05 3.00
C GLY A 84 2.17 -16.37 3.84
N ILE A 85 1.50 -15.37 3.29
CA ILE A 85 0.41 -14.65 3.96
C ILE A 85 -0.95 -15.06 3.37
N ILE A 86 -1.08 -14.99 2.06
CA ILE A 86 -2.38 -15.19 1.38
C ILE A 86 -2.94 -16.59 1.61
N ASP A 87 -2.07 -17.60 1.69
CA ASP A 87 -2.46 -19.00 1.84
C ASP A 87 -2.72 -19.40 3.30
N ASN A 88 -2.49 -18.49 4.26
CA ASN A 88 -2.65 -18.78 5.68
C ASN A 88 -3.61 -17.76 6.28
N ILE A 89 -4.79 -18.23 6.69
CA ILE A 89 -5.87 -17.33 7.15
C ILE A 89 -5.44 -16.47 8.35
N THR A 90 -4.66 -17.03 9.27
CA THR A 90 -4.21 -16.28 10.44
C THR A 90 -3.22 -15.19 10.04
N CYS A 91 -2.26 -15.51 9.17
CA CYS A 91 -1.32 -14.51 8.65
C CYS A 91 -2.03 -13.46 7.81
N TYR A 92 -2.96 -13.88 6.96
CA TYR A 92 -3.73 -12.97 6.11
C TYR A 92 -4.54 -11.99 6.95
N THR A 93 -5.21 -12.49 7.99
CA THR A 93 -6.00 -11.64 8.87
C THR A 93 -5.13 -10.62 9.61
N ALA A 94 -3.98 -11.06 10.12
CA ALA A 94 -3.04 -10.17 10.79
C ALA A 94 -2.47 -9.11 9.82
N ALA A 95 -2.06 -9.53 8.63
CA ALA A 95 -1.51 -8.63 7.63
C ALA A 95 -2.55 -7.61 7.15
N SER A 96 -3.79 -8.04 6.96
CA SER A 96 -4.88 -7.14 6.58
C SER A 96 -5.15 -6.10 7.67
N ALA A 97 -5.06 -6.50 8.93
CA ALA A 97 -5.19 -5.57 10.05
C ALA A 97 -4.03 -4.56 10.10
N VAL A 98 -2.82 -4.98 9.73
CA VAL A 98 -1.67 -4.06 9.61
C VAL A 98 -1.96 -2.98 8.55
N LEU A 99 -2.43 -3.38 7.38
CA LEU A 99 -2.73 -2.43 6.30
C LEU A 99 -3.86 -1.47 6.70
N GLU A 100 -4.91 -1.98 7.32
CA GLU A 100 -6.03 -1.16 7.78
C GLU A 100 -5.58 -0.16 8.85
N ALA A 101 -4.79 -0.60 9.82
CA ALA A 101 -4.27 0.28 10.87
C ALA A 101 -3.38 1.37 10.27
N ALA A 102 -2.53 1.02 9.31
CA ALA A 102 -1.66 1.99 8.64
C ALA A 102 -2.48 3.07 7.92
N GLU A 103 -3.53 2.69 7.23
CA GLU A 103 -4.43 3.63 6.57
C GLU A 103 -5.10 4.56 7.58
N ARG A 104 -5.68 4.01 8.62
CA ARG A 104 -6.40 4.79 9.64
C ARG A 104 -5.48 5.75 10.38
N LEU A 105 -4.28 5.31 10.74
CA LEU A 105 -3.29 6.18 11.41
C LEU A 105 -2.86 7.32 10.50
N SER A 106 -2.66 7.04 9.21
CA SER A 106 -2.29 8.07 8.24
C SER A 106 -3.40 9.09 8.02
N LEU A 107 -4.67 8.65 8.04
CA LEU A 107 -5.82 9.55 7.89
C LEU A 107 -6.06 10.41 9.13
N ALA A 108 -5.69 9.90 10.30
CA ALA A 108 -5.93 10.60 11.58
C ALA A 108 -4.93 11.74 11.84
N HIS A 109 -3.86 11.83 11.05
CA HIS A 109 -2.79 12.81 11.27
C HIS A 109 -2.60 13.66 10.00
N ASP A 110 -2.52 14.99 10.19
CA ASP A 110 -2.31 15.91 9.06
C ASP A 110 -0.90 15.78 8.49
N GLU A 111 0.07 15.47 9.35
CA GLU A 111 1.45 15.27 8.95
C GLU A 111 1.77 13.78 9.00
N HIS A 112 2.39 13.26 7.94
CA HIS A 112 2.84 11.88 7.94
C HIS A 112 4.22 11.75 8.57
N ASP A 113 4.49 10.60 9.15
CA ASP A 113 5.80 10.26 9.69
C ASP A 113 6.45 9.23 8.76
N ASP A 114 7.63 9.56 8.26
CA ASP A 114 8.36 8.69 7.32
C ASP A 114 8.72 7.32 7.93
N ARG A 115 8.67 7.18 9.26
CA ARG A 115 8.95 5.91 9.93
C ARG A 115 7.83 4.88 9.80
N LEU A 116 6.61 5.33 9.50
CA LEU A 116 5.47 4.40 9.39
C LEU A 116 5.65 3.44 8.20
N TYR A 117 6.10 3.95 7.06
CA TYR A 117 6.27 3.14 5.86
C TYR A 117 7.22 1.96 6.07
N PRO A 118 8.47 2.18 6.54
CA PRO A 118 9.37 1.04 6.76
C PRO A 118 8.86 0.09 7.85
N LEU A 119 8.16 0.59 8.86
CA LEU A 119 7.58 -0.26 9.89
C LEU A 119 6.53 -1.21 9.30
N VAL A 120 5.65 -0.71 8.43
CA VAL A 120 4.63 -1.54 7.78
C VAL A 120 5.29 -2.60 6.88
N VAL A 121 6.23 -2.19 6.04
CA VAL A 121 6.91 -3.12 5.12
C VAL A 121 7.67 -4.21 5.90
N ASP A 122 8.41 -3.83 6.93
CA ASP A 122 9.15 -4.79 7.74
C ASP A 122 8.22 -5.76 8.47
N THR A 123 7.07 -5.27 8.94
CA THR A 123 6.08 -6.11 9.59
C THR A 123 5.51 -7.16 8.63
N LEU A 124 5.19 -6.76 7.38
CA LEU A 124 4.72 -7.70 6.37
C LEU A 124 5.78 -8.78 6.07
N LYS A 125 7.04 -8.37 5.94
CA LYS A 125 8.14 -9.34 5.72
C LYS A 125 8.23 -10.35 6.86
N GLN A 126 8.07 -9.91 8.09
CA GLN A 126 8.10 -10.79 9.25
C GLN A 126 6.87 -11.70 9.30
N LEU A 127 5.70 -11.20 8.92
CA LEU A 127 4.48 -12.00 8.87
C LEU A 127 4.55 -13.15 7.85
N GLN A 128 5.36 -13.02 6.82
CA GLN A 128 5.56 -14.11 5.85
C GLN A 128 6.06 -15.40 6.51
N HIS A 129 6.75 -15.29 7.64
CA HIS A 129 7.40 -16.40 8.32
C HIS A 129 7.05 -16.46 9.82
N ALA A 130 6.07 -15.67 10.26
CA ALA A 130 5.79 -15.56 11.69
C ALA A 130 5.17 -16.83 12.25
N PRO A 131 5.72 -17.43 13.31
CA PRO A 131 5.07 -18.55 13.98
C PRO A 131 3.83 -18.11 14.78
N GLU A 132 3.77 -16.85 15.21
CA GLU A 132 2.68 -16.27 15.96
C GLU A 132 2.23 -14.94 15.35
N PRO A 133 1.38 -14.98 14.29
CA PRO A 133 0.99 -13.75 13.58
C PRO A 133 0.26 -12.74 14.45
N LYS A 134 -0.57 -13.19 15.39
CA LYS A 134 -1.29 -12.29 16.29
C LYS A 134 -0.36 -11.49 17.19
N LEU A 135 0.68 -12.13 17.69
CA LEU A 135 1.66 -11.46 18.54
C LEU A 135 2.44 -10.42 17.70
N ARG A 136 2.77 -10.75 16.48
CA ARG A 136 3.46 -9.83 15.58
C ARG A 136 2.58 -8.61 15.25
N LEU A 137 1.27 -8.83 15.07
CA LEU A 137 0.31 -7.75 14.88
C LEU A 137 0.26 -6.84 16.11
N ASP A 138 0.17 -7.39 17.29
CA ASP A 138 0.12 -6.60 18.53
C ASP A 138 1.38 -5.75 18.70
N THR A 139 2.54 -6.30 18.39
CA THR A 139 3.80 -5.57 18.43
C THR A 139 3.79 -4.43 17.43
N PHE A 140 3.30 -4.68 16.21
CA PHE A 140 3.16 -3.63 15.20
C PHE A 140 2.25 -2.50 15.69
N LEU A 141 1.10 -2.83 16.24
CA LEU A 141 0.14 -1.81 16.69
C LEU A 141 0.74 -0.89 17.77
N LEU A 142 1.50 -1.46 18.71
CA LEU A 142 2.19 -0.66 19.72
C LEU A 142 3.25 0.24 19.11
N GLN A 143 4.06 -0.29 18.20
CA GLN A 143 5.10 0.48 17.52
C GLN A 143 4.50 1.58 16.63
N ALA A 144 3.41 1.27 15.92
CA ALA A 144 2.75 2.22 15.04
C ALA A 144 2.14 3.39 15.81
N MET A 145 1.56 3.13 16.96
CA MET A 145 1.02 4.17 17.84
C MET A 145 2.13 5.10 18.33
N THR A 146 3.30 4.56 18.63
CA THR A 146 4.46 5.38 19.04
C THR A 146 4.96 6.25 17.90
N VAL A 147 5.01 5.70 16.69
CA VAL A 147 5.48 6.42 15.49
C VAL A 147 4.48 7.49 15.07
N ALA A 148 3.18 7.16 15.05
CA ALA A 148 2.14 8.05 14.57
C ALA A 148 1.58 9.00 15.64
N GLY A 149 1.76 8.62 16.87
CA GLY A 149 1.31 9.42 18.01
C GLY A 149 2.33 10.44 18.44
#